data_c2b67a7f27480fb4bf066371c6a0653c
#
_entry.id   c2b67a7f27480fb4bf066371c6a0653c
#
_cell.length_a   1.000
_cell.length_b   1.000
_cell.length_c   1.000
_cell.angle_alpha   90.00
_cell.angle_beta   90.00
_cell.angle_gamma   90.00
#
_symmetry.space_group_name_H-M   'P 1'
#
loop_
_entity.id
_entity.type
_entity.pdbx_description
1 polymer ?
#
loop_
_entity_poly.entity_id
_entity_poly.type
_entity_poly.pdbx_seq_one_letter_code
_entity_poly.pdbx_strand_id
1 'polypeptide(L)'
;MKHVVALAAVFSLAACEACVAPAFAAGHDGPPPSAARASALFTPREVKSYGTVTVGGHKIAYEAVAGTIIVRPKGWDDAATPTGGKHALGMPDGPPVASTFYVAYFRRGVPAHERPVTFLYNGGPGSSTVWLHMGAFGPVRVVTNNDTHTPAAPYGIIKNKYSLLDATDLVFIDAPGTGYSRIEGKGAVKAFYGVDPDAHAFASFITQFLTRFKRWNSPKYLLGESYGTPRSAVLIKDLSIDRNVDFNGVILLSQILNFSLNDDAPGTDPGVELPYELALPSMAATAWYHHRVPSDPPHLRPFLKQVEHFAMGKYADALAQGAALPEAERQSIAEQMHQYIGLPVAYLLKANLQVSGPEFEHELLANDDMTTGRLDTRFQGPSMDPLSRTAEYDPQSAAISSAYVTAFNAYASKDLHYKTDLRYLPEIFTHWDFKHRPPGARIALPIATNVMPDLATAMKYDPLLKVMLNGGYYDLATPFCEGLYEMHHLQIPASLQSNISYHYYKSGHMIYVNIPALKQLHANIAAFIRKTDNVSGG
;
A
#
# COMPACT_ATOMS: atom_id res chain seq x y z
N MET A 1 43.88 -32.47 0.42
CA MET A 1 42.46 -32.72 0.47
C MET A 1 41.86 -31.68 1.43
N LYS A 2 41.28 -30.63 0.86
CA LYS A 2 40.72 -29.50 1.61
C LYS A 2 39.20 -29.58 1.45
N HIS A 3 38.49 -29.85 2.52
CA HIS A 3 37.04 -29.78 2.55
C HIS A 3 36.63 -28.29 2.71
N VAL A 4 36.06 -27.73 1.67
CA VAL A 4 35.35 -26.45 1.75
C VAL A 4 33.94 -26.79 2.20
N VAL A 5 33.61 -26.44 3.45
CA VAL A 5 32.23 -26.47 3.96
C VAL A 5 31.58 -25.16 3.52
N ALA A 6 30.70 -25.23 2.56
CA ALA A 6 29.82 -24.10 2.20
C ALA A 6 28.73 -23.96 3.26
N LEU A 7 28.83 -22.94 4.09
CA LEU A 7 27.76 -22.53 4.99
C LEU A 7 26.67 -21.85 4.15
N ALA A 8 25.60 -22.56 3.86
CA ALA A 8 24.39 -21.97 3.31
C ALA A 8 23.66 -21.28 4.47
N ALA A 9 23.82 -19.97 4.59
CA ALA A 9 22.99 -19.17 5.46
C ALA A 9 21.56 -19.15 4.88
N VAL A 10 20.69 -19.90 5.50
CA VAL A 10 19.24 -19.83 5.24
C VAL A 10 18.75 -18.55 5.90
N PHE A 11 18.65 -17.47 5.13
CA PHE A 11 17.89 -16.30 5.54
C PHE A 11 16.41 -16.66 5.51
N SER A 12 15.87 -17.06 6.64
CA SER A 12 14.44 -16.95 6.88
C SER A 12 14.16 -15.47 7.13
N LEU A 13 13.70 -14.74 6.10
CA LEU A 13 12.97 -13.52 6.34
C LEU A 13 11.78 -13.92 7.24
N ALA A 14 11.86 -13.56 8.51
CA ALA A 14 10.69 -13.50 9.35
C ALA A 14 9.76 -12.46 8.71
N ALA A 15 8.81 -12.92 7.90
CA ALA A 15 7.65 -12.13 7.63
C ALA A 15 7.14 -11.68 8.99
N CYS A 16 6.86 -10.40 9.12
CA CYS A 16 6.34 -9.76 10.31
C CYS A 16 5.20 -10.62 10.91
N GLU A 17 5.51 -11.51 11.84
CA GLU A 17 4.53 -12.27 12.62
C GLU A 17 3.95 -11.42 13.77
N ALA A 18 4.25 -10.15 13.80
CA ALA A 18 3.85 -9.24 14.88
C ALA A 18 2.46 -8.62 14.68
N CYS A 19 1.57 -9.25 13.90
CA CYS A 19 0.13 -8.99 13.92
C CYS A 19 -0.63 -10.31 13.85
N VAL A 20 -0.26 -11.28 14.68
CA VAL A 20 -1.07 -12.47 14.86
C VAL A 20 -2.15 -12.18 15.87
N ALA A 21 -3.27 -11.66 15.42
CA ALA A 21 -4.53 -12.06 16.04
C ALA A 21 -4.56 -13.60 15.97
N PRO A 22 -4.99 -14.33 17.02
CA PRO A 22 -5.05 -15.77 16.99
C PRO A 22 -5.88 -16.17 15.78
N ALA A 23 -5.21 -16.60 14.72
CA ALA A 23 -5.85 -17.15 13.55
C ALA A 23 -6.46 -18.46 14.03
N PHE A 24 -7.75 -18.45 14.30
CA PHE A 24 -8.53 -19.66 14.14
C PHE A 24 -8.35 -20.06 12.68
N ALA A 25 -7.42 -20.96 12.44
CA ALA A 25 -7.34 -21.71 11.20
C ALA A 25 -8.65 -22.50 11.11
N ALA A 26 -9.68 -21.84 10.59
CA ALA A 26 -10.87 -22.54 10.13
C ALA A 26 -10.40 -23.37 8.93
N GLY A 27 -10.12 -24.65 9.19
CA GLY A 27 -9.96 -25.62 8.14
C GLY A 27 -11.16 -25.49 7.21
N HIS A 28 -10.90 -25.22 5.94
CA HIS A 28 -11.91 -25.22 4.90
C HIS A 28 -12.26 -26.69 4.56
N ASP A 29 -13.05 -27.34 5.42
CA ASP A 29 -13.69 -28.64 5.15
C ASP A 29 -15.05 -28.44 4.47
N GLY A 30 -15.13 -27.55 3.51
CA GLY A 30 -16.24 -27.54 2.55
C GLY A 30 -15.89 -28.46 1.37
N PRO A 31 -16.86 -29.20 0.81
CA PRO A 31 -16.60 -29.99 -0.38
C PRO A 31 -16.03 -29.08 -1.47
N PRO A 32 -15.03 -29.52 -2.25
CA PRO A 32 -14.46 -28.73 -3.33
C PRO A 32 -15.58 -28.28 -4.28
N PRO A 33 -15.53 -27.07 -4.80
CA PRO A 33 -16.55 -26.58 -5.72
C PRO A 33 -16.68 -27.54 -6.90
N SER A 34 -17.91 -27.83 -7.33
CA SER A 34 -18.12 -28.67 -8.51
C SER A 34 -17.38 -28.07 -9.71
N ALA A 35 -16.92 -28.90 -10.65
CA ALA A 35 -16.23 -28.47 -11.86
C ALA A 35 -16.99 -27.38 -12.63
N ALA A 36 -18.32 -27.44 -12.64
CA ALA A 36 -19.20 -26.41 -13.23
C ALA A 36 -19.10 -25.06 -12.48
N ARG A 37 -19.02 -25.07 -11.15
CA ARG A 37 -18.88 -23.85 -10.34
C ARG A 37 -17.48 -23.23 -10.49
N ALA A 38 -16.43 -24.05 -10.52
CA ALA A 38 -15.06 -23.61 -10.77
C ALA A 38 -14.94 -22.97 -12.16
N SER A 39 -15.47 -23.60 -13.21
CA SER A 39 -15.48 -23.04 -14.58
C SER A 39 -16.21 -21.69 -14.66
N ALA A 40 -17.30 -21.49 -13.90
CA ALA A 40 -18.05 -20.24 -13.90
C ALA A 40 -17.26 -19.07 -13.28
N LEU A 41 -16.41 -19.31 -12.27
CA LEU A 41 -15.60 -18.27 -11.62
C LEU A 41 -14.52 -17.71 -12.55
N PHE A 42 -14.02 -18.52 -13.48
CA PHE A 42 -12.97 -18.15 -14.44
C PHE A 42 -13.53 -17.83 -15.83
N THR A 43 -14.83 -17.51 -15.89
CA THR A 43 -15.47 -16.91 -17.06
C THR A 43 -15.65 -15.41 -16.81
N PRO A 44 -15.22 -14.51 -17.73
CA PRO A 44 -15.39 -13.08 -17.57
C PRO A 44 -16.84 -12.71 -17.32
N ARG A 45 -17.09 -11.90 -16.28
CA ARG A 45 -18.41 -11.41 -15.92
C ARG A 45 -18.40 -9.90 -15.83
N GLU A 46 -19.51 -9.26 -16.20
CA GLU A 46 -19.67 -7.81 -16.13
C GLU A 46 -21.12 -7.46 -15.83
N VAL A 47 -21.32 -6.52 -14.91
CA VAL A 47 -22.62 -5.89 -14.66
C VAL A 47 -22.46 -4.39 -14.65
N LYS A 48 -23.48 -3.68 -15.17
CA LYS A 48 -23.50 -2.23 -15.27
C LYS A 48 -24.55 -1.63 -14.38
N SER A 49 -24.22 -0.51 -13.78
CA SER A 49 -25.16 0.34 -13.05
C SER A 49 -24.87 1.81 -13.34
N TYR A 50 -25.75 2.70 -12.90
CA TYR A 50 -25.63 4.13 -13.16
C TYR A 50 -25.84 4.92 -11.88
N GLY A 51 -25.14 6.02 -11.76
CA GLY A 51 -25.26 6.86 -10.59
C GLY A 51 -24.87 8.31 -10.82
N THR A 52 -24.93 9.07 -9.75
CA THR A 52 -24.45 10.46 -9.73
C THR A 52 -23.72 10.74 -8.43
N VAL A 53 -22.69 11.57 -8.51
CA VAL A 53 -21.97 12.12 -7.36
C VAL A 53 -21.80 13.63 -7.55
N THR A 54 -21.76 14.39 -6.46
CA THR A 54 -21.49 15.84 -6.51
C THR A 54 -20.12 16.12 -5.91
N VAL A 55 -19.22 16.69 -6.71
CA VAL A 55 -17.87 17.08 -6.31
C VAL A 55 -17.66 18.54 -6.64
N GLY A 56 -17.18 19.34 -5.69
CA GLY A 56 -16.96 20.78 -5.89
C GLY A 56 -18.23 21.54 -6.33
N GLY A 57 -19.44 21.08 -5.95
CA GLY A 57 -20.71 21.66 -6.36
C GLY A 57 -21.23 21.17 -7.73
N HIS A 58 -20.43 20.42 -8.50
CA HIS A 58 -20.81 19.91 -9.83
C HIS A 58 -21.35 18.49 -9.74
N LYS A 59 -22.54 18.25 -10.29
CA LYS A 59 -23.17 16.93 -10.39
C LYS A 59 -22.54 16.16 -11.57
N ILE A 60 -21.97 15.01 -11.28
CA ILE A 60 -21.30 14.12 -12.25
C ILE A 60 -22.14 12.85 -12.39
N ALA A 61 -22.65 12.60 -13.59
CA ALA A 61 -23.30 11.34 -13.92
C ALA A 61 -22.23 10.33 -14.37
N TYR A 62 -22.35 9.09 -13.88
CA TYR A 62 -21.40 8.04 -14.23
C TYR A 62 -22.09 6.70 -14.57
N GLU A 63 -21.39 5.88 -15.36
CA GLU A 63 -21.63 4.45 -15.50
C GLU A 63 -20.65 3.73 -14.56
N ALA A 64 -21.14 2.79 -13.77
CA ALA A 64 -20.31 1.88 -12.99
C ALA A 64 -20.34 0.50 -13.65
N VAL A 65 -19.17 -0.13 -13.73
CA VAL A 65 -18.99 -1.49 -14.26
C VAL A 65 -18.27 -2.31 -13.20
N ALA A 66 -18.96 -3.32 -12.66
CA ALA A 66 -18.36 -4.30 -11.75
C ALA A 66 -18.19 -5.61 -12.51
N GLY A 67 -16.98 -6.17 -12.52
CA GLY A 67 -16.72 -7.35 -13.32
C GLY A 67 -15.41 -8.05 -13.02
N THR A 68 -15.08 -9.03 -13.86
CA THR A 68 -13.83 -9.79 -13.79
C THR A 68 -13.09 -9.80 -15.13
N ILE A 69 -11.77 -9.75 -15.05
CA ILE A 69 -10.84 -10.01 -16.15
C ILE A 69 -10.01 -11.23 -15.78
N ILE A 70 -9.84 -12.14 -16.75
CA ILE A 70 -9.04 -13.36 -16.53
C ILE A 70 -7.59 -13.05 -16.85
N VAL A 71 -6.71 -13.32 -15.87
CA VAL A 71 -5.28 -13.05 -15.95
C VAL A 71 -4.51 -14.36 -15.86
N ARG A 72 -3.42 -14.46 -16.60
CA ARG A 72 -2.53 -15.62 -16.64
C ARG A 72 -1.12 -15.23 -16.19
N PRO A 73 -0.34 -16.18 -15.67
CA PRO A 73 1.04 -15.92 -15.28
C PRO A 73 1.95 -15.59 -16.48
N LYS A 74 3.11 -15.06 -16.18
CA LYS A 74 4.14 -14.76 -17.19
C LYS A 74 4.49 -16.01 -18.01
N GLY A 75 4.63 -15.84 -19.31
CA GLY A 75 4.88 -16.94 -20.26
C GLY A 75 3.61 -17.57 -20.83
N TRP A 76 2.45 -17.12 -20.38
CA TRP A 76 1.15 -17.43 -20.97
C TRP A 76 0.62 -16.14 -21.59
N ASP A 77 0.86 -15.94 -22.88
CA ASP A 77 0.28 -14.79 -23.55
C ASP A 77 -1.19 -15.05 -23.92
N ASP A 78 -1.92 -13.99 -24.24
CA ASP A 78 -3.33 -14.07 -24.60
C ASP A 78 -3.55 -14.72 -25.97
N ALA A 79 -2.50 -14.82 -26.81
CA ALA A 79 -2.50 -15.48 -28.10
C ALA A 79 -2.22 -16.98 -27.98
N ALA A 80 -1.55 -17.41 -26.93
CA ALA A 80 -1.33 -18.82 -26.65
C ALA A 80 -2.62 -19.45 -26.07
N THR A 81 -3.53 -19.85 -26.93
CA THR A 81 -4.57 -20.80 -26.52
C THR A 81 -3.86 -22.10 -26.12
N PRO A 82 -4.09 -22.63 -24.90
CA PRO A 82 -3.52 -23.92 -24.52
C PRO A 82 -4.06 -24.99 -25.48
N THR A 83 -3.32 -25.24 -26.55
CA THR A 83 -3.68 -26.29 -27.50
C THR A 83 -3.41 -27.63 -26.82
N GLY A 84 -4.47 -28.36 -26.46
CA GLY A 84 -4.41 -29.75 -26.06
C GLY A 84 -4.28 -30.05 -24.57
N GLY A 85 -4.49 -29.10 -23.68
CA GLY A 85 -4.63 -29.38 -22.25
C GLY A 85 -5.93 -30.11 -21.94
N LYS A 86 -5.87 -31.31 -21.36
CA LYS A 86 -7.04 -32.04 -20.88
C LYS A 86 -7.76 -31.37 -19.71
N HIS A 87 -7.30 -30.21 -19.24
CA HIS A 87 -7.82 -29.49 -18.08
C HIS A 87 -8.40 -28.14 -18.51
N ALA A 88 -9.66 -27.91 -18.15
CA ALA A 88 -10.30 -26.61 -18.30
C ALA A 88 -9.67 -25.57 -17.33
N LEU A 89 -9.74 -24.28 -17.68
CA LEU A 89 -9.36 -23.19 -16.77
C LEU A 89 -10.19 -23.27 -15.48
N GLY A 90 -9.57 -22.95 -14.35
CA GLY A 90 -10.22 -22.98 -13.04
C GLY A 90 -10.38 -24.37 -12.43
N MET A 91 -9.62 -25.34 -12.89
CA MET A 91 -9.54 -26.66 -12.27
C MET A 91 -8.33 -26.74 -11.34
N PRO A 92 -8.42 -27.44 -10.17
CA PRO A 92 -7.30 -27.54 -9.22
C PRO A 92 -6.00 -28.05 -9.82
N ASP A 93 -6.08 -28.99 -10.76
CA ASP A 93 -4.95 -29.56 -11.48
C ASP A 93 -4.65 -28.89 -12.83
N GLY A 94 -5.41 -27.84 -13.18
CA GLY A 94 -5.25 -27.10 -14.42
C GLY A 94 -4.07 -26.11 -14.35
N PRO A 95 -3.83 -25.37 -15.44
CA PRO A 95 -2.84 -24.30 -15.44
C PRO A 95 -3.24 -23.16 -14.50
N PRO A 96 -2.27 -22.44 -13.89
CA PRO A 96 -2.54 -21.30 -13.04
C PRO A 96 -3.36 -20.22 -13.77
N VAL A 97 -4.38 -19.71 -13.10
CA VAL A 97 -5.26 -18.65 -13.63
C VAL A 97 -5.79 -17.80 -12.48
N ALA A 98 -5.98 -16.51 -12.73
CA ALA A 98 -6.64 -15.59 -11.83
C ALA A 98 -7.89 -14.99 -12.49
N SER A 99 -8.99 -14.96 -11.75
CA SER A 99 -10.18 -14.15 -12.04
C SER A 99 -10.04 -12.88 -11.21
N THR A 100 -9.64 -11.77 -11.84
CA THR A 100 -9.34 -10.50 -11.17
C THR A 100 -10.56 -9.60 -11.20
N PHE A 101 -11.12 -9.34 -10.02
CA PHE A 101 -12.29 -8.48 -9.86
C PHE A 101 -11.91 -7.01 -9.92
N TYR A 102 -12.78 -6.20 -10.50
CA TYR A 102 -12.64 -4.75 -10.55
C TYR A 102 -14.00 -4.04 -10.48
N VAL A 103 -13.96 -2.77 -10.05
CA VAL A 103 -15.05 -1.82 -10.24
C VAL A 103 -14.53 -0.58 -10.94
N ALA A 104 -15.09 -0.30 -12.11
CA ALA A 104 -14.74 0.88 -12.89
C ALA A 104 -15.89 1.89 -12.89
N TYR A 105 -15.55 3.17 -12.83
CA TYR A 105 -16.50 4.29 -12.91
C TYR A 105 -16.11 5.20 -14.06
N PHE A 106 -17.02 5.38 -15.01
CA PHE A 106 -16.83 6.21 -16.19
C PHE A 106 -17.76 7.42 -16.15
N ARG A 107 -17.21 8.63 -16.17
CA ARG A 107 -18.01 9.84 -16.33
C ARG A 107 -18.72 9.83 -17.67
N ARG A 108 -20.04 10.06 -17.67
CA ARG A 108 -20.84 10.08 -18.89
C ARG A 108 -20.70 11.41 -19.64
N GLY A 109 -20.79 11.34 -20.97
CA GLY A 109 -20.81 12.51 -21.84
C GLY A 109 -19.46 13.13 -22.17
N VAL A 110 -18.35 12.45 -21.84
CA VAL A 110 -16.98 12.88 -22.19
C VAL A 110 -16.33 11.80 -23.03
N PRO A 111 -15.70 12.14 -24.18
CA PRO A 111 -14.96 11.18 -25.01
C PRO A 111 -13.81 10.53 -24.25
N ALA A 112 -13.50 9.27 -24.55
CA ALA A 112 -12.48 8.50 -23.83
C ALA A 112 -11.07 9.11 -23.93
N HIS A 113 -10.70 9.71 -25.08
CA HIS A 113 -9.40 10.34 -25.27
C HIS A 113 -9.24 11.70 -24.55
N GLU A 114 -10.35 12.34 -24.19
CA GLU A 114 -10.38 13.57 -23.41
C GLU A 114 -10.54 13.31 -21.90
N ARG A 115 -10.58 12.04 -21.51
CA ARG A 115 -10.85 11.66 -20.15
C ARG A 115 -9.73 10.77 -19.59
N PRO A 116 -8.97 11.22 -18.57
CA PRO A 116 -7.99 10.38 -17.90
C PRO A 116 -8.61 9.11 -17.31
N VAL A 117 -7.81 8.05 -17.17
CA VAL A 117 -8.17 6.83 -16.45
C VAL A 117 -7.10 6.53 -15.40
N THR A 118 -7.52 6.34 -14.17
CA THR A 118 -6.65 6.00 -13.04
C THR A 118 -6.94 4.57 -12.57
N PHE A 119 -5.89 3.76 -12.50
CA PHE A 119 -5.93 2.42 -11.93
C PHE A 119 -5.49 2.50 -10.46
N LEU A 120 -6.41 2.13 -9.55
CA LEU A 120 -6.24 2.25 -8.11
C LEU A 120 -6.16 0.87 -7.47
N TYR A 121 -5.23 0.71 -6.52
CA TYR A 121 -5.07 -0.54 -5.78
C TYR A 121 -4.38 -0.31 -4.43
N ASN A 122 -4.88 -1.04 -3.41
CA ASN A 122 -4.22 -1.16 -2.11
C ASN A 122 -3.09 -2.19 -2.15
N GLY A 123 -2.32 -2.24 -1.08
CA GLY A 123 -1.13 -3.08 -0.94
C GLY A 123 -1.33 -4.37 -0.15
N GLY A 124 -0.90 -4.39 1.06
CA GLY A 124 -0.74 -5.52 1.95
C GLY A 124 0.73 -5.95 2.06
N PRO A 125 1.28 -6.88 1.24
CA PRO A 125 0.67 -7.55 0.07
C PRO A 125 -0.49 -8.46 0.44
N GLY A 126 -1.44 -8.59 -0.51
CA GLY A 126 -2.62 -9.44 -0.32
C GLY A 126 -3.85 -8.70 0.24
N SER A 127 -3.91 -7.38 0.12
CA SER A 127 -5.09 -6.58 0.45
C SER A 127 -5.94 -6.30 -0.80
N SER A 128 -7.26 -6.31 -0.62
CA SER A 128 -8.22 -5.84 -1.62
C SER A 128 -8.24 -4.31 -1.68
N THR A 129 -8.86 -3.74 -2.69
CA THR A 129 -8.91 -2.28 -2.89
C THR A 129 -10.12 -1.62 -2.23
N VAL A 130 -10.75 -2.30 -1.27
CA VAL A 130 -11.91 -1.78 -0.53
C VAL A 130 -11.62 -0.47 0.21
N TRP A 131 -10.38 -0.29 0.68
CA TRP A 131 -9.98 0.87 1.47
C TRP A 131 -9.97 2.15 0.63
N LEU A 132 -9.26 2.16 -0.49
CA LEU A 132 -9.27 3.27 -1.45
C LEU A 132 -10.67 3.49 -2.06
N HIS A 133 -11.40 2.40 -2.33
CA HIS A 133 -12.70 2.45 -2.96
C HIS A 133 -13.76 3.10 -2.05
N MET A 134 -13.91 2.56 -0.83
CA MET A 134 -14.96 2.97 0.10
C MET A 134 -14.54 4.09 1.07
N GLY A 135 -13.26 4.39 1.16
CA GLY A 135 -12.74 5.42 2.06
C GLY A 135 -12.30 6.71 1.36
N ALA A 136 -11.69 6.57 0.17
CA ALA A 136 -11.00 7.68 -0.47
C ALA A 136 -11.77 8.25 -1.68
N PHE A 137 -11.78 7.53 -2.82
CA PHE A 137 -12.01 8.14 -4.12
C PHE A 137 -13.23 7.63 -4.89
N GLY A 138 -13.88 6.55 -4.43
CA GLY A 138 -15.12 6.07 -5.01
C GLY A 138 -16.25 7.10 -4.93
N PRO A 139 -17.37 6.92 -5.68
CA PRO A 139 -18.48 7.86 -5.69
C PRO A 139 -19.31 7.85 -4.38
N VAL A 140 -19.10 6.83 -3.56
CA VAL A 140 -19.63 6.72 -2.20
C VAL A 140 -18.50 6.40 -1.23
N ARG A 141 -18.67 6.70 0.04
CA ARG A 141 -17.75 6.30 1.09
C ARG A 141 -18.48 5.86 2.34
N VAL A 142 -17.84 4.98 3.11
CA VAL A 142 -18.30 4.60 4.44
C VAL A 142 -18.00 5.71 5.44
N VAL A 143 -18.82 5.81 6.47
CA VAL A 143 -18.62 6.74 7.58
C VAL A 143 -17.97 5.98 8.73
N THR A 144 -16.76 6.42 9.12
CA THR A 144 -16.02 5.91 10.28
C THR A 144 -15.59 7.06 11.18
N ASN A 145 -15.24 6.75 12.41
CA ASN A 145 -14.58 7.72 13.28
C ASN A 145 -13.17 8.05 12.75
N ASN A 146 -12.66 9.21 13.16
CA ASN A 146 -11.43 9.78 12.62
C ASN A 146 -10.14 9.23 13.28
N ASP A 147 -10.23 8.90 14.57
CA ASP A 147 -9.09 8.52 15.44
C ASP A 147 -9.52 7.64 16.62
N THR A 148 -10.76 7.18 16.62
CA THR A 148 -11.33 6.33 17.66
C THR A 148 -12.09 5.16 17.05
N HIS A 149 -12.38 4.14 17.85
CA HIS A 149 -13.10 2.96 17.42
C HIS A 149 -14.51 3.34 16.87
N THR A 150 -14.82 2.85 15.67
CA THR A 150 -16.16 3.00 15.06
C THR A 150 -17.09 1.97 15.67
N PRO A 151 -18.26 2.36 16.24
CA PRO A 151 -19.21 1.41 16.79
C PRO A 151 -19.65 0.35 15.78
N ALA A 152 -20.04 -0.82 16.28
CA ALA A 152 -20.57 -1.90 15.43
C ALA A 152 -21.81 -1.45 14.62
N ALA A 153 -22.12 -2.23 13.55
CA ALA A 153 -23.23 -1.95 12.64
C ALA A 153 -24.54 -1.50 13.36
N PRO A 154 -25.35 -0.65 12.67
CA PRO A 154 -25.35 -0.37 11.22
C PRO A 154 -24.39 0.74 10.80
N TYR A 155 -23.68 0.52 9.69
CA TYR A 155 -22.72 1.50 9.16
C TYR A 155 -23.33 2.38 8.07
N GLY A 156 -23.02 3.68 8.12
CA GLY A 156 -23.50 4.65 7.15
C GLY A 156 -22.66 4.66 5.87
N ILE A 157 -23.34 4.73 4.71
CA ILE A 157 -22.73 5.03 3.40
C ILE A 157 -23.26 6.37 2.92
N ILE A 158 -22.36 7.26 2.49
CA ILE A 158 -22.73 8.59 2.00
C ILE A 158 -22.15 8.85 0.61
N LYS A 159 -22.74 9.80 -0.14
CA LYS A 159 -22.13 10.30 -1.38
C LYS A 159 -20.80 10.98 -1.07
N ASN A 160 -19.79 10.63 -1.84
CA ASN A 160 -18.42 11.10 -1.60
C ASN A 160 -18.14 12.40 -2.36
N LYS A 161 -18.19 13.54 -1.67
CA LYS A 161 -17.86 14.85 -2.25
C LYS A 161 -16.36 15.02 -2.58
N TYR A 162 -15.54 14.02 -2.26
CA TYR A 162 -14.11 13.94 -2.56
C TYR A 162 -13.78 12.81 -3.55
N SER A 163 -14.77 12.34 -4.32
CA SER A 163 -14.53 11.39 -5.40
C SER A 163 -13.68 12.02 -6.51
N LEU A 164 -12.66 11.30 -6.99
CA LEU A 164 -11.82 11.77 -8.10
C LEU A 164 -12.53 11.71 -9.48
N LEU A 165 -13.82 11.38 -9.52
CA LEU A 165 -14.60 11.44 -10.75
C LEU A 165 -14.72 12.85 -11.35
N ASP A 166 -14.33 13.90 -10.63
CA ASP A 166 -14.18 15.25 -11.19
C ASP A 166 -12.93 15.43 -12.06
N ALA A 167 -11.90 14.59 -11.88
CA ALA A 167 -10.63 14.67 -12.59
C ALA A 167 -10.35 13.48 -13.52
N THR A 168 -10.77 12.27 -13.17
CA THR A 168 -10.42 11.03 -13.89
C THR A 168 -11.54 10.00 -13.79
N ASP A 169 -11.55 9.05 -14.72
CA ASP A 169 -12.29 7.80 -14.53
C ASP A 169 -11.51 6.89 -13.60
N LEU A 170 -12.21 6.04 -12.84
CA LEU A 170 -11.63 5.26 -11.75
C LEU A 170 -11.74 3.77 -12.03
N VAL A 171 -10.67 3.03 -11.80
CA VAL A 171 -10.64 1.56 -11.90
C VAL A 171 -10.03 1.00 -10.62
N PHE A 172 -10.87 0.52 -9.71
CA PHE A 172 -10.45 -0.15 -8.48
C PHE A 172 -10.25 -1.63 -8.76
N ILE A 173 -9.05 -2.14 -8.50
CA ILE A 173 -8.65 -3.51 -8.84
C ILE A 173 -8.37 -4.28 -7.55
N ASP A 174 -9.10 -5.36 -7.31
CA ASP A 174 -8.75 -6.31 -6.26
C ASP A 174 -7.62 -7.22 -6.76
N ALA A 175 -6.50 -7.28 -6.06
CA ALA A 175 -5.36 -8.12 -6.42
C ALA A 175 -5.78 -9.61 -6.54
N PRO A 176 -5.05 -10.43 -7.31
CA PRO A 176 -5.33 -11.86 -7.40
C PRO A 176 -5.52 -12.52 -6.04
N GLY A 177 -6.65 -13.22 -5.85
CA GLY A 177 -7.00 -13.89 -4.59
C GLY A 177 -7.66 -13.02 -3.53
N THR A 178 -7.67 -11.69 -3.68
CA THR A 178 -8.28 -10.78 -2.70
C THR A 178 -9.70 -10.35 -3.13
N GLY A 179 -10.46 -9.77 -2.24
CA GLY A 179 -11.80 -9.27 -2.53
C GLY A 179 -12.70 -10.35 -3.13
N TYR A 180 -13.23 -10.08 -4.31
CA TYR A 180 -13.92 -11.09 -5.12
C TYR A 180 -13.03 -11.74 -6.18
N SER A 181 -11.74 -11.39 -6.25
CA SER A 181 -10.77 -12.09 -7.09
C SER A 181 -10.50 -13.51 -6.56
N ARG A 182 -10.24 -14.45 -7.47
CA ARG A 182 -9.89 -15.84 -7.13
C ARG A 182 -8.73 -16.31 -7.99
N ILE A 183 -7.92 -17.20 -7.43
CA ILE A 183 -6.87 -17.91 -8.16
C ILE A 183 -7.15 -19.42 -8.12
N GLU A 184 -6.76 -20.15 -9.13
CA GLU A 184 -6.91 -21.60 -9.22
C GLU A 184 -5.80 -22.18 -10.11
N GLY A 185 -5.58 -23.48 -9.99
CA GLY A 185 -4.64 -24.23 -10.80
C GLY A 185 -3.35 -24.60 -10.07
N LYS A 186 -2.66 -25.59 -10.60
CA LYS A 186 -1.42 -26.09 -10.00
C LYS A 186 -0.35 -25.02 -9.95
N GLY A 187 0.12 -24.68 -8.74
CA GLY A 187 1.13 -23.64 -8.54
C GLY A 187 0.61 -22.19 -8.62
N ALA A 188 -0.72 -21.96 -8.52
CA ALA A 188 -1.33 -20.64 -8.61
C ALA A 188 -0.75 -19.65 -7.57
N VAL A 189 -0.49 -20.08 -6.34
CA VAL A 189 0.14 -19.24 -5.31
C VAL A 189 1.49 -18.71 -5.81
N LYS A 190 2.38 -19.57 -6.28
CA LYS A 190 3.68 -19.16 -6.83
C LYS A 190 3.56 -18.29 -8.08
N ALA A 191 2.48 -18.46 -8.85
CA ALA A 191 2.25 -17.78 -10.12
C ALA A 191 1.72 -16.35 -9.95
N PHE A 192 1.16 -16.01 -8.76
CA PHE A 192 0.51 -14.72 -8.53
C PHE A 192 0.97 -14.01 -7.24
N TYR A 193 1.51 -14.73 -6.24
CA TYR A 193 1.87 -14.15 -4.94
C TYR A 193 3.38 -13.92 -4.82
N GLY A 194 3.81 -12.76 -5.24
CA GLY A 194 5.18 -12.31 -5.20
C GLY A 194 5.35 -11.00 -5.96
N VAL A 195 6.49 -10.33 -5.81
CA VAL A 195 6.72 -9.00 -6.38
C VAL A 195 6.55 -8.99 -7.90
N ASP A 196 7.31 -9.81 -8.61
CA ASP A 196 7.27 -9.85 -10.07
C ASP A 196 5.99 -10.50 -10.63
N PRO A 197 5.47 -11.62 -10.08
CA PRO A 197 4.22 -12.21 -10.53
C PRO A 197 3.00 -11.30 -10.36
N ASP A 198 2.91 -10.58 -9.25
CA ASP A 198 1.84 -9.63 -8.95
C ASP A 198 1.84 -8.46 -9.93
N ALA A 199 3.01 -7.82 -10.15
CA ALA A 199 3.15 -6.74 -11.13
C ALA A 199 2.78 -7.21 -12.54
N HIS A 200 3.19 -8.41 -12.96
CA HIS A 200 2.81 -9.00 -14.24
C HIS A 200 1.29 -9.20 -14.35
N ALA A 201 0.63 -9.68 -13.29
CA ALA A 201 -0.81 -9.86 -13.27
C ALA A 201 -1.55 -8.54 -13.46
N PHE A 202 -1.11 -7.47 -12.78
CA PHE A 202 -1.66 -6.13 -12.97
C PHE A 202 -1.39 -5.57 -14.37
N ALA A 203 -0.19 -5.77 -14.93
CA ALA A 203 0.13 -5.34 -16.29
C ALA A 203 -0.77 -6.04 -17.33
N SER A 204 -1.01 -7.35 -17.16
CA SER A 204 -1.93 -8.12 -17.99
C SER A 204 -3.37 -7.64 -17.86
N PHE A 205 -3.83 -7.37 -16.63
CA PHE A 205 -5.14 -6.78 -16.37
C PHE A 205 -5.30 -5.44 -17.09
N ILE A 206 -4.35 -4.52 -16.92
CA ILE A 206 -4.42 -3.16 -17.47
C ILE A 206 -4.48 -3.19 -19.00
N THR A 207 -3.64 -3.97 -19.66
CA THR A 207 -3.64 -4.04 -21.13
C THR A 207 -4.93 -4.63 -21.68
N GLN A 208 -5.50 -5.65 -21.03
CA GLN A 208 -6.81 -6.20 -21.40
C GLN A 208 -7.93 -5.17 -21.13
N PHE A 209 -7.86 -4.44 -20.01
CA PHE A 209 -8.83 -3.38 -19.70
C PHE A 209 -8.79 -2.24 -20.73
N LEU A 210 -7.60 -1.75 -21.10
CA LEU A 210 -7.42 -0.72 -22.11
C LEU A 210 -8.02 -1.14 -23.47
N THR A 211 -7.84 -2.40 -23.85
CA THR A 211 -8.41 -2.98 -25.06
C THR A 211 -9.94 -3.07 -24.98
N ARG A 212 -10.44 -3.68 -23.91
CA ARG A 212 -11.88 -3.92 -23.71
C ARG A 212 -12.70 -2.64 -23.68
N PHE A 213 -12.19 -1.60 -22.96
CA PHE A 213 -12.87 -0.32 -22.79
C PHE A 213 -12.40 0.77 -23.76
N LYS A 214 -11.55 0.42 -24.74
CA LYS A 214 -11.03 1.35 -25.78
C LYS A 214 -10.34 2.57 -25.17
N ARG A 215 -9.49 2.35 -24.13
CA ARG A 215 -8.83 3.41 -23.38
C ARG A 215 -7.33 3.55 -23.70
N TRP A 216 -6.85 2.95 -24.80
CA TRP A 216 -5.43 3.05 -25.22
C TRP A 216 -4.96 4.48 -25.39
N ASN A 217 -5.79 5.34 -25.97
CA ASN A 217 -5.49 6.76 -26.22
C ASN A 217 -6.01 7.72 -25.11
N SER A 218 -6.34 7.21 -23.93
CA SER A 218 -6.65 8.05 -22.76
C SER A 218 -5.37 8.41 -22.01
N PRO A 219 -5.28 9.60 -21.37
CA PRO A 219 -4.26 9.83 -20.34
C PRO A 219 -4.40 8.79 -19.21
N LYS A 220 -3.30 8.26 -18.74
CA LYS A 220 -3.28 7.11 -17.82
C LYS A 220 -2.49 7.40 -16.54
N TYR A 221 -3.02 6.93 -15.41
CA TYR A 221 -2.39 7.07 -14.10
C TYR A 221 -2.43 5.76 -13.32
N LEU A 222 -1.37 5.50 -12.54
CA LEU A 222 -1.36 4.50 -11.48
C LEU A 222 -1.51 5.20 -10.13
N LEU A 223 -2.30 4.62 -9.22
CA LEU A 223 -2.42 5.06 -7.84
C LEU A 223 -2.33 3.83 -6.93
N GLY A 224 -1.18 3.68 -6.30
CA GLY A 224 -0.89 2.59 -5.36
C GLY A 224 -0.72 3.09 -3.93
N GLU A 225 -1.28 2.34 -2.96
CA GLU A 225 -1.11 2.60 -1.54
C GLU A 225 -0.34 1.45 -0.89
N SER A 226 0.59 1.78 0.04
CA SER A 226 1.35 0.79 0.80
C SER A 226 2.18 -0.11 -0.13
N TYR A 227 2.11 -1.45 -0.01
CA TYR A 227 2.68 -2.39 -0.98
C TYR A 227 2.22 -2.11 -2.43
N GLY A 228 1.13 -1.40 -2.65
CA GLY A 228 0.75 -0.89 -3.98
C GLY A 228 1.79 0.05 -4.58
N THR A 229 2.69 0.63 -3.78
CA THR A 229 3.76 1.51 -4.27
C THR A 229 4.93 0.74 -4.89
N PRO A 230 5.51 -0.32 -4.28
CA PRO A 230 6.46 -1.18 -5.01
C PRO A 230 5.82 -1.87 -6.21
N ARG A 231 4.54 -2.31 -6.10
CA ARG A 231 3.79 -2.77 -7.29
C ARG A 231 3.81 -1.72 -8.39
N SER A 232 3.53 -0.45 -8.09
CA SER A 232 3.53 0.63 -9.08
C SER A 232 4.89 0.84 -9.73
N ALA A 233 5.99 0.74 -8.98
CA ALA A 233 7.34 0.89 -9.49
C ALA A 233 7.72 -0.19 -10.52
N VAL A 234 7.44 -1.47 -10.20
CA VAL A 234 7.69 -2.58 -11.13
C VAL A 234 6.73 -2.52 -12.32
N LEU A 235 5.46 -2.25 -12.05
CA LEU A 235 4.39 -2.21 -13.04
C LEU A 235 4.59 -1.12 -14.08
N ILE A 236 4.98 0.11 -13.69
CA ILE A 236 5.19 1.21 -14.63
C ILE A 236 6.35 0.91 -15.58
N LYS A 237 7.41 0.29 -15.11
CA LYS A 237 8.53 -0.16 -15.94
C LYS A 237 8.07 -1.23 -16.95
N ASP A 238 7.36 -2.26 -16.50
CA ASP A 238 6.89 -3.35 -17.37
C ASP A 238 5.89 -2.83 -18.42
N LEU A 239 4.99 -1.92 -18.04
CA LEU A 239 4.04 -1.33 -18.97
C LEU A 239 4.73 -0.46 -20.03
N SER A 240 5.66 0.41 -19.65
CA SER A 240 6.32 1.31 -20.59
C SER A 240 7.30 0.56 -21.50
N ILE A 241 8.16 -0.31 -20.95
CA ILE A 241 9.25 -0.94 -21.69
C ILE A 241 8.78 -2.21 -22.41
N ASP A 242 8.09 -3.11 -21.71
CA ASP A 242 7.77 -4.42 -22.26
C ASP A 242 6.45 -4.43 -23.04
N ARG A 243 5.53 -3.48 -22.75
CA ARG A 243 4.20 -3.44 -23.35
C ARG A 243 3.89 -2.18 -24.16
N ASN A 244 4.81 -1.21 -24.21
CA ASN A 244 4.67 0.07 -24.93
C ASN A 244 3.41 0.85 -24.51
N VAL A 245 3.16 0.93 -23.22
CA VAL A 245 2.05 1.68 -22.62
C VAL A 245 2.59 2.78 -21.72
N ASP A 246 2.61 4.01 -22.22
CA ASP A 246 3.04 5.17 -21.44
C ASP A 246 1.94 5.67 -20.51
N PHE A 247 2.36 6.21 -19.38
CA PHE A 247 1.51 6.80 -18.37
C PHE A 247 1.88 8.26 -18.13
N ASN A 248 0.88 9.09 -17.90
CA ASN A 248 1.08 10.50 -17.56
C ASN A 248 1.63 10.69 -16.14
N GLY A 249 1.30 9.76 -15.22
CA GLY A 249 1.82 9.84 -13.87
C GLY A 249 1.58 8.61 -13.00
N VAL A 250 2.38 8.55 -11.92
CA VAL A 250 2.29 7.55 -10.85
C VAL A 250 2.08 8.29 -9.54
N ILE A 251 1.03 7.91 -8.81
CA ILE A 251 0.64 8.48 -7.53
C ILE A 251 0.90 7.41 -6.46
N LEU A 252 1.80 7.73 -5.54
CA LEU A 252 2.23 6.84 -4.46
C LEU A 252 1.68 7.37 -3.14
N LEU A 253 0.89 6.55 -2.44
CA LEU A 253 0.35 6.83 -1.13
C LEU A 253 1.04 5.94 -0.10
N SER A 254 1.57 6.55 0.96
CA SER A 254 2.18 5.81 2.07
C SER A 254 3.21 4.80 1.53
N GLN A 255 4.29 5.38 0.99
CA GLN A 255 5.24 4.70 0.13
C GLN A 255 6.25 3.87 0.90
N ILE A 256 6.55 2.70 0.34
CA ILE A 256 7.72 1.89 0.61
C ILE A 256 8.26 1.34 -0.72
N LEU A 257 9.50 1.61 -1.08
CA LEU A 257 10.15 1.06 -2.28
C LEU A 257 11.35 0.17 -1.94
N ASN A 258 11.91 0.33 -0.75
CA ASN A 258 13.06 -0.44 -0.28
C ASN A 258 12.81 -0.99 1.13
N PHE A 259 12.46 -2.26 1.23
CA PHE A 259 12.12 -2.92 2.50
C PHE A 259 13.29 -3.04 3.49
N SER A 260 14.54 -2.78 3.06
CA SER A 260 15.67 -2.65 3.99
C SER A 260 15.62 -1.39 4.85
N LEU A 261 14.74 -0.43 4.53
CA LEU A 261 14.61 0.85 5.24
C LEU A 261 13.42 0.89 6.20
N ASN A 262 12.63 -0.19 6.23
CA ASN A 262 11.43 -0.26 7.07
C ASN A 262 11.78 -0.58 8.53
N ASP A 263 11.04 0.02 9.47
CA ASP A 263 11.28 -0.06 10.91
C ASP A 263 10.47 -1.14 11.63
N ASP A 264 9.75 -2.01 10.92
CA ASP A 264 9.00 -3.12 11.55
C ASP A 264 9.91 -4.13 12.25
N ALA A 265 11.07 -4.45 11.66
CA ALA A 265 11.99 -5.43 12.22
C ALA A 265 13.47 -5.11 11.88
N PRO A 266 13.96 -3.89 12.18
CA PRO A 266 15.30 -3.48 11.77
C PRO A 266 16.41 -4.30 12.44
N GLY A 267 16.16 -4.85 13.64
CA GLY A 267 17.09 -5.73 14.34
C GLY A 267 17.40 -7.06 13.64
N THR A 268 16.71 -7.40 12.53
CA THR A 268 17.02 -8.58 11.71
C THR A 268 18.20 -8.35 10.74
N ASP A 269 18.60 -7.10 10.53
CA ASP A 269 19.75 -6.72 9.70
C ASP A 269 20.74 -5.83 10.50
N PRO A 270 21.47 -6.40 11.47
CA PRO A 270 22.36 -5.64 12.37
C PRO A 270 23.44 -4.88 11.59
N GLY A 271 23.60 -3.60 11.91
CA GLY A 271 24.54 -2.69 11.24
C GLY A 271 23.89 -1.88 10.11
N VAL A 272 22.59 -2.07 9.85
CA VAL A 272 21.77 -1.19 9.03
C VAL A 272 20.93 -0.33 9.98
N GLU A 273 21.40 0.88 10.26
CA GLU A 273 20.82 1.75 11.30
C GLU A 273 19.76 2.72 10.75
N LEU A 274 19.77 2.95 9.44
CA LEU A 274 18.93 3.92 8.75
C LEU A 274 17.41 3.76 9.01
N PRO A 275 16.84 2.55 9.19
CA PRO A 275 15.43 2.41 9.56
C PRO A 275 15.05 3.15 10.85
N TYR A 276 15.90 3.10 11.88
CA TYR A 276 15.67 3.81 13.14
C TYR A 276 15.71 5.33 12.97
N GLU A 277 16.62 5.82 12.12
CA GLU A 277 16.76 7.24 11.82
C GLU A 277 15.55 7.78 11.07
N LEU A 278 15.05 7.03 10.07
CA LEU A 278 13.92 7.43 9.23
C LEU A 278 12.57 7.33 9.95
N ALA A 279 12.43 6.43 10.93
CA ALA A 279 11.20 6.28 11.71
C ALA A 279 11.06 7.36 12.81
N LEU A 280 12.18 7.86 13.35
CA LEU A 280 12.19 8.78 14.50
C LEU A 280 11.26 10.01 14.31
N PRO A 281 11.18 10.67 13.14
CA PRO A 281 10.26 11.79 12.95
C PRO A 281 8.77 11.40 13.01
N SER A 282 8.37 10.19 12.56
CA SER A 282 7.00 9.69 12.71
C SER A 282 6.69 9.35 14.16
N MET A 283 7.65 8.76 14.90
CA MET A 283 7.54 8.55 16.37
C MET A 283 7.36 9.88 17.11
N ALA A 284 8.11 10.89 16.74
CA ALA A 284 7.98 12.23 17.32
C ALA A 284 6.63 12.89 17.00
N ALA A 285 6.11 12.72 15.78
CA ALA A 285 4.78 13.17 15.42
C ALA A 285 3.71 12.51 16.29
N THR A 286 3.85 11.20 16.52
CA THR A 286 2.97 10.41 17.39
C THR A 286 3.01 10.90 18.83
N ALA A 287 4.22 11.04 19.42
CA ALA A 287 4.39 11.57 20.77
C ALA A 287 3.80 12.97 20.90
N TRP A 288 3.96 13.82 19.88
CA TRP A 288 3.34 15.14 19.82
C TRP A 288 1.80 15.06 19.84
N TYR A 289 1.22 14.16 19.08
CA TYR A 289 -0.24 13.97 19.01
C TYR A 289 -0.83 13.53 20.36
N HIS A 290 -0.15 12.61 21.05
CA HIS A 290 -0.58 12.08 22.34
C HIS A 290 -0.11 12.92 23.55
N HIS A 291 0.43 14.12 23.32
CA HIS A 291 0.94 15.01 24.38
C HIS A 291 1.98 14.33 25.29
N ARG A 292 2.88 13.54 24.69
CA ARG A 292 3.97 12.86 25.39
C ARG A 292 5.32 13.56 25.22
N VAL A 293 5.40 14.61 24.41
CA VAL A 293 6.60 15.43 24.24
C VAL A 293 6.75 16.38 25.43
N PRO A 294 7.83 16.30 26.25
CA PRO A 294 7.97 17.07 27.49
C PRO A 294 7.87 18.59 27.29
N SER A 295 8.36 19.12 26.16
CA SER A 295 8.34 20.54 25.84
C SER A 295 7.01 21.07 25.28
N ASP A 296 6.06 20.16 24.97
CA ASP A 296 4.74 20.45 24.36
C ASP A 296 4.77 21.54 23.25
N PRO A 297 5.50 21.29 22.16
CA PRO A 297 5.69 22.29 21.11
C PRO A 297 4.36 22.61 20.39
N PRO A 298 4.02 23.92 20.20
CA PRO A 298 2.69 24.32 19.72
C PRO A 298 2.43 23.99 18.25
N HIS A 299 3.47 23.74 17.45
CA HIS A 299 3.37 23.55 16.02
C HIS A 299 4.13 22.31 15.54
N LEU A 300 3.42 21.34 15.00
CA LEU A 300 3.98 20.07 14.55
C LEU A 300 5.13 20.25 13.53
N ARG A 301 4.94 21.00 12.44
CA ARG A 301 5.93 21.02 11.36
C ARG A 301 7.29 21.66 11.73
N PRO A 302 7.34 22.79 12.46
CA PRO A 302 8.60 23.29 13.00
C PRO A 302 9.30 22.32 13.95
N PHE A 303 8.54 21.61 14.79
CA PHE A 303 9.05 20.57 15.67
C PHE A 303 9.66 19.41 14.88
N LEU A 304 8.94 18.86 13.89
CA LEU A 304 9.45 17.77 13.07
C LEU A 304 10.74 18.12 12.31
N LYS A 305 10.89 19.36 11.85
CA LYS A 305 12.16 19.80 11.22
C LYS A 305 13.37 19.70 12.16
N GLN A 306 13.17 19.93 13.46
CA GLN A 306 14.25 19.77 14.45
C GLN A 306 14.57 18.28 14.64
N VAL A 307 13.53 17.44 14.70
CA VAL A 307 13.69 15.98 14.80
C VAL A 307 14.35 15.38 13.56
N GLU A 308 13.91 15.78 12.37
CA GLU A 308 14.51 15.36 11.09
C GLU A 308 16.03 15.69 11.05
N HIS A 309 16.41 16.89 11.50
CA HIS A 309 17.82 17.29 11.58
C HIS A 309 18.61 16.49 12.62
N PHE A 310 18.00 16.19 13.78
CA PHE A 310 18.62 15.37 14.81
C PHE A 310 18.78 13.92 14.31
N ALA A 311 17.72 13.34 13.73
CA ALA A 311 17.69 11.97 13.25
C ALA A 311 18.81 11.68 12.24
N MET A 312 18.92 12.52 11.21
CA MET A 312 19.91 12.39 10.14
C MET A 312 21.28 13.02 10.47
N GLY A 313 21.49 13.45 11.70
CA GLY A 313 22.74 14.05 12.18
C GLY A 313 23.26 13.35 13.43
N LYS A 314 23.09 13.95 14.59
CA LYS A 314 23.65 13.45 15.85
C LYS A 314 23.21 12.03 16.19
N TYR A 315 21.97 11.67 15.92
CA TYR A 315 21.46 10.31 16.18
C TYR A 315 22.10 9.30 15.22
N ALA A 316 22.17 9.60 13.93
CA ALA A 316 22.86 8.77 12.95
C ALA A 316 24.34 8.58 13.30
N ASP A 317 25.06 9.67 13.68
CA ASP A 317 26.46 9.63 14.10
C ASP A 317 26.64 8.74 15.33
N ALA A 318 25.70 8.77 16.27
CA ALA A 318 25.73 7.94 17.47
C ALA A 318 25.47 6.45 17.15
N LEU A 319 24.47 6.14 16.34
CA LEU A 319 24.18 4.77 15.93
C LEU A 319 25.33 4.15 15.13
N ALA A 320 25.97 4.90 14.24
CA ALA A 320 27.12 4.44 13.47
C ALA A 320 28.33 4.02 14.31
N GLN A 321 28.45 4.52 15.55
CA GLN A 321 29.51 4.11 16.48
C GLN A 321 29.20 2.79 17.21
N GLY A 322 27.92 2.39 17.28
CA GLY A 322 27.49 1.15 17.92
C GLY A 322 28.03 0.99 19.34
N ALA A 323 28.70 -0.12 19.62
CA ALA A 323 29.28 -0.39 20.94
C ALA A 323 30.47 0.53 21.32
N ALA A 324 31.05 1.24 20.35
CA ALA A 324 32.14 2.18 20.58
C ALA A 324 31.67 3.56 21.06
N LEU A 325 30.36 3.85 21.04
CA LEU A 325 29.79 5.11 21.49
C LEU A 325 30.07 5.33 22.99
N PRO A 326 30.73 6.45 23.39
CA PRO A 326 31.02 6.75 24.78
C PRO A 326 29.74 6.84 25.62
N GLU A 327 29.75 6.35 26.86
CA GLU A 327 28.59 6.30 27.74
C GLU A 327 27.96 7.67 27.99
N ALA A 328 28.78 8.72 28.17
CA ALA A 328 28.28 10.08 28.36
C ALA A 328 27.54 10.62 27.12
N GLU A 329 28.00 10.23 25.91
CA GLU A 329 27.35 10.59 24.66
C GLU A 329 26.07 9.79 24.47
N ARG A 330 26.08 8.49 24.75
CA ARG A 330 24.89 7.61 24.78
C ARG A 330 23.79 8.18 25.66
N GLN A 331 24.16 8.60 26.89
CA GLN A 331 23.25 9.25 27.82
C GLN A 331 22.66 10.54 27.24
N SER A 332 23.49 11.40 26.65
CA SER A 332 23.06 12.67 26.04
C SER A 332 22.11 12.46 24.87
N ILE A 333 22.36 11.46 24.02
CA ILE A 333 21.47 11.11 22.91
C ILE A 333 20.13 10.56 23.43
N ALA A 334 20.13 9.68 24.43
CA ALA A 334 18.90 9.17 25.05
C ALA A 334 18.05 10.29 25.67
N GLU A 335 18.68 11.25 26.35
CA GLU A 335 17.99 12.44 26.88
C GLU A 335 17.37 13.29 25.78
N GLN A 336 18.05 13.46 24.65
CA GLN A 336 17.53 14.20 23.52
C GLN A 336 16.41 13.44 22.80
N MET A 337 16.51 12.12 22.64
CA MET A 337 15.43 11.27 22.13
C MET A 337 14.18 11.38 23.03
N HIS A 338 14.35 11.31 24.35
CA HIS A 338 13.25 11.51 25.30
C HIS A 338 12.51 12.83 25.06
N GLN A 339 13.23 13.92 24.79
CA GLN A 339 12.63 15.24 24.49
C GLN A 339 11.83 15.24 23.18
N TYR A 340 12.08 14.30 22.26
CA TYR A 340 11.40 14.20 20.97
C TYR A 340 10.29 13.16 20.93
N ILE A 341 10.55 11.96 21.46
CA ILE A 341 9.61 10.83 21.33
C ILE A 341 8.94 10.42 22.65
N GLY A 342 9.26 11.09 23.76
CA GLY A 342 8.58 10.91 25.05
C GLY A 342 8.90 9.62 25.80
N LEU A 343 9.65 8.68 25.23
CA LEU A 343 10.00 7.44 25.91
C LEU A 343 10.96 7.68 27.07
N PRO A 344 10.88 6.88 28.18
CA PRO A 344 11.78 7.03 29.32
C PRO A 344 13.27 6.86 28.93
N VAL A 345 14.15 7.70 29.46
CA VAL A 345 15.61 7.62 29.18
C VAL A 345 16.15 6.22 29.53
N ALA A 346 15.71 5.63 30.63
CA ALA A 346 16.13 4.28 31.02
C ALA A 346 15.73 3.21 29.99
N TYR A 347 14.57 3.35 29.35
CA TYR A 347 14.14 2.47 28.27
C TYR A 347 15.04 2.64 27.04
N LEU A 348 15.30 3.88 26.63
CA LEU A 348 16.15 4.21 25.48
C LEU A 348 17.58 3.69 25.65
N LEU A 349 18.15 3.80 26.83
CA LEU A 349 19.47 3.24 27.16
C LEU A 349 19.46 1.71 27.11
N LYS A 350 18.41 1.06 27.66
CA LYS A 350 18.25 -0.40 27.61
C LYS A 350 18.10 -0.91 26.19
N ALA A 351 17.45 -0.15 25.32
CA ALA A 351 17.29 -0.45 23.90
C ALA A 351 18.53 -0.11 23.05
N ASN A 352 19.64 0.32 23.65
CA ASN A 352 20.83 0.82 22.94
C ASN A 352 20.52 1.93 21.93
N LEU A 353 19.55 2.79 22.21
CA LEU A 353 19.03 3.85 21.34
C LEU A 353 18.26 3.33 20.11
N GLN A 354 18.14 2.03 19.92
CA GLN A 354 17.50 1.35 18.80
C GLN A 354 16.08 0.92 19.18
N VAL A 355 15.09 1.73 18.86
CA VAL A 355 13.67 1.45 19.12
C VAL A 355 12.97 1.25 17.79
N SER A 356 12.40 0.07 17.57
CA SER A 356 11.60 -0.24 16.38
C SER A 356 10.17 0.34 16.47
N GLY A 357 9.46 0.43 15.34
CA GLY A 357 8.07 0.87 15.28
C GLY A 357 7.17 0.11 16.27
N PRO A 358 7.12 -1.25 16.22
CA PRO A 358 6.27 -2.04 17.13
C PRO A 358 6.59 -1.87 18.61
N GLU A 359 7.86 -1.64 18.99
CA GLU A 359 8.27 -1.35 20.36
C GLU A 359 7.80 0.03 20.81
N PHE A 360 7.93 1.03 19.93
CA PHE A 360 7.48 2.38 20.22
C PHE A 360 5.95 2.45 20.38
N GLU A 361 5.21 1.78 19.48
CA GLU A 361 3.74 1.70 19.52
C GLU A 361 3.22 1.19 20.86
N HIS A 362 3.89 0.16 21.42
CA HIS A 362 3.55 -0.39 22.72
C HIS A 362 3.97 0.54 23.87
N GLU A 363 5.23 1.01 23.86
CA GLU A 363 5.84 1.68 25.03
C GLU A 363 5.30 3.09 25.27
N LEU A 364 4.92 3.84 24.22
CA LEU A 364 4.52 5.25 24.35
C LEU A 364 3.36 5.44 25.33
N LEU A 365 2.39 4.53 25.34
CA LEU A 365 1.18 4.60 26.16
C LEU A 365 1.10 3.45 27.19
N ALA A 366 2.19 2.74 27.42
CA ALA A 366 2.22 1.56 28.30
C ALA A 366 1.74 1.85 29.73
N ASN A 367 2.03 3.05 30.27
CA ASN A 367 1.56 3.44 31.62
C ASN A 367 0.04 3.60 31.72
N ASP A 368 -0.66 3.69 30.58
CA ASP A 368 -2.13 3.77 30.51
C ASP A 368 -2.75 2.42 30.10
N ASP A 369 -1.97 1.33 30.05
CA ASP A 369 -2.34 0.01 29.51
C ASP A 369 -2.86 0.07 28.07
N MET A 370 -2.34 1.01 27.26
CA MET A 370 -2.77 1.28 25.89
C MET A 370 -1.60 1.09 24.91
N THR A 371 -1.95 0.80 23.65
CA THR A 371 -1.03 0.81 22.50
C THR A 371 -1.54 1.76 21.41
N THR A 372 -0.64 2.32 20.62
CA THR A 372 -1.00 3.11 19.44
C THR A 372 -1.20 2.21 18.21
N GLY A 373 -1.89 2.72 17.18
CA GLY A 373 -1.95 2.07 15.88
C GLY A 373 -0.62 2.13 15.14
N ARG A 374 -0.35 1.12 14.32
CA ARG A 374 0.78 1.10 13.38
C ARG A 374 0.46 1.88 12.10
N LEU A 375 -0.72 1.63 11.52
CA LEU A 375 -1.17 2.30 10.30
C LEU A 375 -1.51 3.77 10.55
N ASP A 376 -2.07 4.08 11.71
CA ASP A 376 -2.32 5.47 12.12
C ASP A 376 -2.16 5.58 13.63
N THR A 377 -1.06 6.13 14.04
CA THR A 377 -0.70 6.22 15.45
C THR A 377 -1.55 7.19 16.26
N ARG A 378 -2.50 7.91 15.63
CA ARG A 378 -3.53 8.70 16.34
C ARG A 378 -4.57 7.79 17.00
N PHE A 379 -4.82 6.60 16.41
CA PHE A 379 -5.65 5.59 17.04
C PHE A 379 -4.91 4.96 18.22
N GLN A 380 -5.65 4.64 19.26
CA GLN A 380 -5.17 3.92 20.41
C GLN A 380 -6.20 2.89 20.86
N GLY A 381 -5.75 1.84 21.52
CA GLY A 381 -6.61 0.82 22.11
C GLY A 381 -5.92 0.10 23.27
N PRO A 382 -6.66 -0.66 24.09
CA PRO A 382 -6.07 -1.44 25.17
C PRO A 382 -4.99 -2.38 24.68
N SER A 383 -3.85 -2.45 25.35
CA SER A 383 -2.83 -3.47 25.08
C SER A 383 -3.42 -4.85 25.31
N MET A 384 -3.15 -5.81 24.40
CA MET A 384 -3.61 -7.20 24.59
C MET A 384 -2.85 -7.89 25.72
N ASP A 385 -1.54 -7.64 25.81
CA ASP A 385 -0.69 -8.01 26.92
C ASP A 385 0.14 -6.79 27.36
N PRO A 386 -0.17 -6.14 28.50
CA PRO A 386 0.59 -5.00 28.99
C PRO A 386 2.07 -5.29 29.30
N LEU A 387 2.47 -6.55 29.35
CA LEU A 387 3.86 -6.98 29.56
C LEU A 387 4.55 -7.38 28.24
N SER A 388 3.88 -7.26 27.12
CA SER A 388 4.48 -7.50 25.81
C SER A 388 5.59 -6.48 25.52
N ARG A 389 6.53 -6.87 24.67
CA ARG A 389 7.58 -5.97 24.18
C ARG A 389 7.10 -5.08 23.03
N THR A 390 6.11 -5.55 22.28
CA THR A 390 5.64 -4.92 21.04
C THR A 390 4.13 -4.89 21.01
N ALA A 391 3.56 -3.98 20.22
CA ALA A 391 2.13 -3.96 19.94
C ALA A 391 1.68 -5.28 19.28
N GLU A 392 0.57 -5.85 19.75
CA GLU A 392 0.09 -7.16 19.29
C GLU A 392 -1.04 -7.06 18.26
N TYR A 393 -1.54 -5.86 18.02
CA TYR A 393 -2.55 -5.57 17.00
C TYR A 393 -2.51 -4.09 16.61
N ASP A 394 -3.12 -3.77 15.49
CA ASP A 394 -3.27 -2.38 15.05
C ASP A 394 -4.65 -1.82 15.44
N PRO A 395 -4.73 -0.87 16.39
CA PRO A 395 -5.96 -0.21 16.81
C PRO A 395 -6.74 0.45 15.67
N GLN A 396 -6.08 1.00 14.62
CA GLN A 396 -6.80 1.55 13.48
C GLN A 396 -7.54 0.46 12.72
N SER A 397 -6.89 -0.64 12.38
CA SER A 397 -7.51 -1.77 11.68
C SER A 397 -8.70 -2.31 12.47
N ALA A 398 -8.54 -2.49 13.79
CA ALA A 398 -9.62 -2.91 14.67
C ALA A 398 -10.80 -1.92 14.67
N ALA A 399 -10.52 -0.63 14.57
CA ALA A 399 -11.51 0.44 14.66
C ALA A 399 -12.41 0.58 13.41
N ILE A 400 -11.91 0.26 12.22
CA ILE A 400 -12.59 0.63 10.97
C ILE A 400 -12.87 -0.53 10.01
N SER A 401 -12.14 -1.64 10.06
CA SER A 401 -12.19 -2.69 9.01
C SER A 401 -13.58 -3.27 8.80
N SER A 402 -14.31 -3.54 9.88
CA SER A 402 -15.68 -4.08 9.81
C SER A 402 -16.63 -3.15 9.07
N ALA A 403 -16.49 -1.83 9.25
CA ALA A 403 -17.32 -0.84 8.57
C ALA A 403 -17.07 -0.86 7.05
N TYR A 404 -15.82 -0.91 6.62
CA TYR A 404 -15.45 -0.95 5.20
C TYR A 404 -15.97 -2.20 4.50
N VAL A 405 -15.70 -3.36 5.06
CA VAL A 405 -16.09 -4.65 4.49
C VAL A 405 -17.62 -4.79 4.42
N THR A 406 -18.32 -4.41 5.49
CA THR A 406 -19.78 -4.46 5.53
C THR A 406 -20.42 -3.49 4.54
N ALA A 407 -19.92 -2.24 4.50
CA ALA A 407 -20.39 -1.23 3.57
C ALA A 407 -20.20 -1.66 2.11
N PHE A 408 -19.03 -2.22 1.78
CA PHE A 408 -18.74 -2.67 0.42
C PHE A 408 -19.64 -3.84 -0.01
N ASN A 409 -19.84 -4.85 0.84
CA ASN A 409 -20.74 -5.96 0.52
C ASN A 409 -22.18 -5.48 0.23
N ALA A 410 -22.68 -4.55 1.03
CA ALA A 410 -23.99 -3.94 0.80
C ALA A 410 -24.02 -3.14 -0.52
N TYR A 411 -23.02 -2.31 -0.76
CA TYR A 411 -22.90 -1.48 -1.96
C TYR A 411 -22.74 -2.31 -3.24
N ALA A 412 -21.89 -3.33 -3.23
CA ALA A 412 -21.68 -4.21 -4.38
C ALA A 412 -22.95 -4.92 -4.80
N SER A 413 -23.71 -5.46 -3.84
CA SER A 413 -24.96 -6.17 -4.13
C SER A 413 -26.10 -5.24 -4.55
N LYS A 414 -26.31 -4.12 -3.80
CA LYS A 414 -27.49 -3.27 -3.94
C LYS A 414 -27.34 -2.24 -5.05
N ASP A 415 -26.21 -1.55 -5.10
CA ASP A 415 -26.01 -0.38 -5.98
C ASP A 415 -25.23 -0.74 -7.25
N LEU A 416 -24.21 -1.60 -7.15
CA LEU A 416 -23.46 -2.09 -8.31
C LEU A 416 -24.14 -3.29 -8.99
N HIS A 417 -25.16 -3.89 -8.36
CA HIS A 417 -25.87 -5.08 -8.84
C HIS A 417 -24.98 -6.31 -9.07
N TYR A 418 -23.81 -6.33 -8.45
CA TYR A 418 -22.88 -7.45 -8.49
C TYR A 418 -23.27 -8.50 -7.46
N LYS A 419 -24.25 -9.35 -7.82
CA LYS A 419 -24.73 -10.44 -6.95
C LYS A 419 -23.78 -11.64 -7.05
N THR A 420 -23.26 -12.09 -5.92
CA THR A 420 -22.37 -13.25 -5.80
C THR A 420 -22.52 -13.89 -4.43
N ASP A 421 -22.31 -15.21 -4.38
CA ASP A 421 -22.24 -15.96 -3.13
C ASP A 421 -20.80 -16.09 -2.62
N LEU A 422 -19.83 -15.46 -3.29
CA LEU A 422 -18.45 -15.44 -2.85
C LEU A 422 -18.31 -14.59 -1.59
N ARG A 423 -17.57 -15.09 -0.62
CA ARG A 423 -17.09 -14.28 0.48
C ARG A 423 -16.13 -13.22 -0.06
N TYR A 424 -16.32 -11.98 0.33
CA TYR A 424 -15.34 -10.92 0.10
C TYR A 424 -14.15 -11.11 1.01
N LEU A 425 -12.93 -11.15 0.46
CA LEU A 425 -11.68 -11.37 1.18
C LEU A 425 -10.92 -10.03 1.25
N PRO A 426 -11.14 -9.21 2.31
CA PRO A 426 -10.48 -7.92 2.41
C PRO A 426 -8.96 -8.06 2.41
N GLU A 427 -8.48 -9.14 3.03
CA GLU A 427 -7.07 -9.50 3.11
C GLU A 427 -6.91 -11.01 2.98
N ILE A 428 -5.78 -11.44 2.43
CA ILE A 428 -5.34 -12.83 2.40
C ILE A 428 -4.01 -12.95 3.15
N PHE A 429 -3.96 -13.88 4.11
CA PHE A 429 -2.73 -14.21 4.82
C PHE A 429 -2.11 -15.42 4.13
N THR A 430 -1.03 -15.21 3.39
CA THR A 430 -0.34 -16.26 2.65
C THR A 430 1.14 -15.95 2.54
N HIS A 431 1.91 -16.96 2.18
CA HIS A 431 3.32 -16.75 1.88
C HIS A 431 3.46 -15.90 0.62
N TRP A 432 4.17 -14.77 0.74
CA TRP A 432 4.48 -13.87 -0.36
C TRP A 432 5.95 -14.00 -0.76
N ASP A 433 6.24 -14.13 -2.04
CA ASP A 433 7.62 -14.16 -2.53
C ASP A 433 8.13 -12.73 -2.72
N PHE A 434 8.91 -12.24 -1.77
CA PHE A 434 9.54 -10.92 -1.81
C PHE A 434 10.78 -10.86 -2.72
N LYS A 435 11.16 -11.96 -3.37
CA LYS A 435 12.25 -11.93 -4.34
C LYS A 435 11.89 -11.03 -5.51
N HIS A 436 12.82 -10.16 -5.85
CA HIS A 436 12.70 -9.24 -6.97
C HIS A 436 13.94 -9.29 -7.84
N ARG A 437 13.74 -9.12 -9.15
CA ARG A 437 14.80 -9.03 -10.13
C ARG A 437 14.92 -7.59 -10.64
N PRO A 438 15.83 -6.76 -10.07
CA PRO A 438 16.01 -5.39 -10.50
C PRO A 438 16.46 -5.30 -11.97
N PRO A 439 16.23 -4.14 -12.63
CA PRO A 439 16.74 -3.89 -13.98
C PRO A 439 18.23 -4.12 -14.09
N GLY A 440 18.67 -4.86 -15.14
CA GLY A 440 20.06 -5.22 -15.36
C GLY A 440 20.58 -6.41 -14.57
N ALA A 441 19.88 -6.89 -13.55
CA ALA A 441 20.29 -8.08 -12.81
C ALA A 441 20.03 -9.37 -13.60
N ARG A 442 20.96 -10.33 -13.52
CA ARG A 442 20.80 -11.65 -14.18
C ARG A 442 19.91 -12.60 -13.40
N ILE A 443 19.85 -12.44 -12.08
CA ILE A 443 19.08 -13.26 -11.14
C ILE A 443 18.34 -12.36 -10.16
N ALA A 444 17.32 -12.89 -9.48
CA ALA A 444 16.75 -12.25 -8.29
C ALA A 444 17.80 -12.27 -7.18
N LEU A 445 18.02 -11.11 -6.57
CA LEU A 445 19.03 -10.98 -5.52
C LEU A 445 18.44 -11.49 -4.19
N PRO A 446 19.22 -12.21 -3.37
CA PRO A 446 18.80 -12.69 -2.04
C PRO A 446 18.96 -11.57 -0.98
N ILE A 447 18.37 -10.41 -1.26
CA ILE A 447 18.35 -9.23 -0.40
C ILE A 447 16.89 -8.79 -0.21
N ALA A 448 16.66 -7.89 0.72
CA ALA A 448 15.34 -7.28 0.89
C ALA A 448 14.86 -6.64 -0.42
N THR A 449 13.55 -6.70 -0.67
CA THR A 449 12.95 -6.12 -1.87
C THR A 449 13.30 -4.65 -1.99
N ASN A 450 13.86 -4.26 -3.13
CA ASN A 450 14.15 -2.87 -3.46
C ASN A 450 13.77 -2.63 -4.93
N VAL A 451 12.74 -1.83 -5.15
CA VAL A 451 12.19 -1.50 -6.47
C VAL A 451 12.46 -0.05 -6.89
N MET A 452 13.29 0.67 -6.15
CA MET A 452 13.75 2.01 -6.55
C MET A 452 14.41 2.00 -7.94
N PRO A 453 15.23 0.96 -8.32
CA PRO A 453 15.79 0.86 -9.66
C PRO A 453 14.73 0.77 -10.77
N ASP A 454 13.58 0.15 -10.50
CA ASP A 454 12.48 0.01 -11.47
C ASP A 454 11.83 1.37 -11.75
N LEU A 455 11.48 2.13 -10.70
CA LEU A 455 10.94 3.48 -10.85
C LEU A 455 11.95 4.40 -11.53
N ALA A 456 13.21 4.36 -11.13
CA ALA A 456 14.28 5.15 -11.74
C ALA A 456 14.46 4.81 -13.23
N THR A 457 14.34 3.54 -13.59
CA THR A 457 14.42 3.09 -14.99
C THR A 457 13.23 3.60 -15.80
N ALA A 458 12.00 3.49 -15.27
CA ALA A 458 10.81 4.02 -15.93
C ALA A 458 10.89 5.54 -16.15
N MET A 459 11.33 6.31 -15.15
CA MET A 459 11.51 7.77 -15.27
C MET A 459 12.62 8.17 -16.26
N LYS A 460 13.64 7.34 -16.44
CA LYS A 460 14.69 7.56 -17.46
C LYS A 460 14.23 7.16 -18.86
N TYR A 461 13.41 6.12 -18.95
CA TYR A 461 12.85 5.65 -20.22
C TYR A 461 11.79 6.64 -20.77
N ASP A 462 10.90 7.12 -19.89
CA ASP A 462 9.98 8.22 -20.17
C ASP A 462 10.32 9.45 -19.30
N PRO A 463 11.11 10.40 -19.82
CA PRO A 463 11.49 11.61 -19.10
C PRO A 463 10.32 12.58 -18.80
N LEU A 464 9.14 12.33 -19.36
CA LEU A 464 7.94 13.13 -19.12
C LEU A 464 7.07 12.55 -18.00
N LEU A 465 7.31 11.31 -17.58
CA LEU A 465 6.58 10.66 -16.49
C LEU A 465 6.63 11.53 -15.21
N LYS A 466 5.47 11.79 -14.63
CA LYS A 466 5.33 12.53 -13.37
C LYS A 466 5.06 11.59 -12.21
N VAL A 467 5.66 11.88 -11.06
CA VAL A 467 5.50 11.09 -9.83
C VAL A 467 5.01 12.00 -8.71
N MET A 468 4.05 11.50 -7.93
CA MET A 468 3.51 12.22 -6.78
C MET A 468 3.58 11.33 -5.55
N LEU A 469 4.38 11.74 -4.55
CA LEU A 469 4.45 11.10 -3.25
C LEU A 469 3.48 11.76 -2.27
N ASN A 470 2.72 10.92 -1.55
CA ASN A 470 1.81 11.34 -0.49
C ASN A 470 2.07 10.50 0.77
N GLY A 471 2.28 11.14 1.92
CA GLY A 471 2.57 10.45 3.18
C GLY A 471 1.86 11.08 4.38
N GLY A 472 1.52 10.27 5.37
CA GLY A 472 0.97 10.70 6.64
C GLY A 472 2.06 10.89 7.69
N TYR A 473 1.98 11.95 8.51
CA TYR A 473 2.95 12.18 9.59
C TYR A 473 2.85 11.13 10.72
N TYR A 474 1.68 10.50 10.86
CA TYR A 474 1.36 9.53 11.92
C TYR A 474 1.36 8.08 11.41
N ASP A 475 2.09 7.83 10.32
CA ASP A 475 2.27 6.51 9.71
C ASP A 475 3.59 5.89 10.21
N LEU A 476 3.51 4.75 10.91
CA LEU A 476 4.67 3.92 11.28
C LEU A 476 4.76 2.64 10.45
N ALA A 477 3.77 2.36 9.60
CA ALA A 477 3.87 1.27 8.64
C ALA A 477 4.82 1.61 7.48
N THR A 478 4.80 2.88 7.05
CA THR A 478 5.69 3.44 6.03
C THR A 478 6.01 4.89 6.41
N PRO A 479 6.99 5.10 7.29
CA PRO A 479 7.33 6.42 7.83
C PRO A 479 7.54 7.46 6.74
N PHE A 480 7.02 8.67 6.91
CA PHE A 480 7.04 9.68 5.85
C PHE A 480 8.46 10.10 5.43
N CYS A 481 9.44 10.03 6.34
CA CYS A 481 10.83 10.30 6.01
C CYS A 481 11.47 9.18 5.20
N GLU A 482 11.03 7.91 5.35
CA GLU A 482 11.47 6.79 4.51
C GLU A 482 11.14 7.07 3.04
N GLY A 483 9.88 7.36 2.72
CA GLY A 483 9.48 7.68 1.36
C GLY A 483 10.21 8.92 0.79
N LEU A 484 10.45 9.95 1.60
CA LEU A 484 11.23 11.13 1.20
C LEU A 484 12.68 10.77 0.88
N TYR A 485 13.30 9.97 1.73
CA TYR A 485 14.67 9.49 1.56
C TYR A 485 14.80 8.67 0.28
N GLU A 486 13.93 7.70 0.06
CA GLU A 486 13.92 6.87 -1.15
C GLU A 486 13.86 7.70 -2.43
N MET A 487 12.95 8.70 -2.49
CA MET A 487 12.78 9.53 -3.67
C MET A 487 13.98 10.45 -3.94
N HIS A 488 14.64 10.93 -2.90
CA HIS A 488 15.88 11.71 -3.04
C HIS A 488 17.08 10.86 -3.47
N HIS A 489 17.03 9.53 -3.26
CA HIS A 489 18.09 8.58 -3.61
C HIS A 489 17.80 7.77 -4.86
N LEU A 490 16.74 8.11 -5.62
CA LEU A 490 16.53 7.51 -6.94
C LEU A 490 17.71 7.82 -7.86
N GLN A 491 18.20 6.80 -8.54
CA GLN A 491 19.32 6.94 -9.49
C GLN A 491 18.82 7.51 -10.83
N ILE A 492 18.39 8.76 -10.81
CA ILE A 492 17.91 9.54 -11.95
C ILE A 492 18.75 10.81 -12.14
N PRO A 493 18.83 11.37 -13.37
CA PRO A 493 19.43 12.69 -13.60
C PRO A 493 18.74 13.77 -12.74
N ALA A 494 19.51 14.75 -12.27
CA ALA A 494 18.98 15.86 -11.45
C ALA A 494 17.82 16.62 -12.13
N SER A 495 17.82 16.70 -13.45
CA SER A 495 16.73 17.30 -14.23
C SER A 495 15.38 16.59 -14.05
N LEU A 496 15.38 15.27 -13.78
CA LEU A 496 14.16 14.49 -13.57
C LEU A 496 13.61 14.60 -12.14
N GLN A 497 14.39 15.09 -11.17
CA GLN A 497 13.89 15.33 -9.81
C GLN A 497 12.71 16.32 -9.78
N SER A 498 12.67 17.28 -10.72
CA SER A 498 11.55 18.22 -10.88
C SER A 498 10.23 17.55 -11.32
N ASN A 499 10.26 16.30 -11.77
CA ASN A 499 9.07 15.51 -12.09
C ASN A 499 8.39 14.91 -10.86
N ILE A 500 9.03 15.00 -9.68
CA ILE A 500 8.53 14.43 -8.43
C ILE A 500 7.93 15.55 -7.58
N SER A 501 6.71 15.32 -7.08
CA SER A 501 6.03 16.22 -6.14
C SER A 501 5.75 15.50 -4.82
N TYR A 502 5.81 16.25 -3.71
CA TYR A 502 5.75 15.74 -2.35
C TYR A 502 4.62 16.39 -1.56
N HIS A 503 3.78 15.58 -0.91
CA HIS A 503 2.66 16.04 -0.11
C HIS A 503 2.54 15.24 1.18
N TYR A 504 2.46 15.94 2.32
CA TYR A 504 2.37 15.31 3.63
C TYR A 504 1.14 15.83 4.39
N TYR A 505 0.53 14.94 5.17
CA TYR A 505 -0.79 15.17 5.77
C TYR A 505 -0.77 14.85 7.27
N LYS A 506 -1.59 15.56 8.05
CA LYS A 506 -1.84 15.25 9.46
C LYS A 506 -2.80 14.05 9.57
N SER A 507 -2.32 12.90 9.14
CA SER A 507 -3.02 11.61 9.13
C SER A 507 -1.98 10.49 9.17
N GLY A 508 -2.43 9.25 9.26
CA GLY A 508 -1.58 8.05 9.15
C GLY A 508 -1.55 7.49 7.74
N HIS A 509 -1.35 6.18 7.63
CA HIS A 509 -1.20 5.38 6.40
C HIS A 509 -2.38 5.55 5.44
N MET A 510 -3.58 5.30 5.93
CA MET A 510 -4.83 5.57 5.22
C MET A 510 -5.16 7.07 5.37
N ILE A 511 -4.46 7.94 4.63
CA ILE A 511 -4.55 9.40 4.74
C ILE A 511 -6.01 9.89 4.76
N TYR A 512 -6.88 9.21 4.03
CA TYR A 512 -8.29 9.52 3.81
C TYR A 512 -9.21 9.20 5.00
N VAL A 513 -8.76 8.52 6.03
CA VAL A 513 -9.54 8.31 7.28
C VAL A 513 -9.75 9.65 7.98
N ASN A 514 -8.76 10.54 7.94
CA ASN A 514 -8.90 11.92 8.40
C ASN A 514 -9.58 12.79 7.32
N ILE A 515 -10.81 13.23 7.56
CA ILE A 515 -11.59 14.01 6.57
C ILE A 515 -10.91 15.31 6.12
N PRO A 516 -10.30 16.14 7.00
CA PRO A 516 -9.49 17.27 6.56
C PRO A 516 -8.33 16.88 5.63
N ALA A 517 -7.64 15.77 5.93
CA ALA A 517 -6.56 15.25 5.09
C ALA A 517 -7.11 14.70 3.76
N LEU A 518 -8.22 13.97 3.76
CA LEU A 518 -8.90 13.51 2.54
C LEU A 518 -9.25 14.67 1.61
N LYS A 519 -9.74 15.80 2.16
CA LYS A 519 -10.03 17.00 1.36
C LYS A 519 -8.79 17.54 0.67
N GLN A 520 -7.66 17.60 1.38
CA GLN A 520 -6.40 18.09 0.83
C GLN A 520 -5.83 17.08 -0.19
N LEU A 521 -5.85 15.79 0.12
CA LEU A 521 -5.39 14.71 -0.74
C LEU A 521 -6.16 14.71 -2.08
N HIS A 522 -7.49 14.79 -2.04
CA HIS A 522 -8.32 14.91 -3.24
C HIS A 522 -7.92 16.13 -4.07
N ALA A 523 -7.81 17.31 -3.45
CA ALA A 523 -7.47 18.54 -4.16
C ALA A 523 -6.09 18.44 -4.84
N ASN A 524 -5.09 17.90 -4.14
CA ASN A 524 -3.73 17.74 -4.65
C ASN A 524 -3.68 16.72 -5.81
N ILE A 525 -4.31 15.56 -5.68
CA ILE A 525 -4.33 14.54 -6.74
C ILE A 525 -5.13 15.03 -7.95
N ALA A 526 -6.28 15.66 -7.75
CA ALA A 526 -7.07 16.21 -8.85
C ALA A 526 -6.29 17.31 -9.61
N ALA A 527 -5.57 18.17 -8.89
CA ALA A 527 -4.69 19.18 -9.49
C ALA A 527 -3.52 18.54 -10.25
N PHE A 528 -2.88 17.50 -9.68
CA PHE A 528 -1.81 16.75 -10.33
C PHE A 528 -2.29 16.15 -11.66
N ILE A 529 -3.42 15.45 -11.66
CA ILE A 529 -4.01 14.83 -12.87
C ILE A 529 -4.29 15.93 -13.92
N ARG A 530 -5.02 16.99 -13.58
CA ARG A 530 -5.36 18.07 -14.53
C ARG A 530 -4.14 18.80 -15.10
N LYS A 531 -3.05 18.86 -14.34
CA LYS A 531 -1.80 19.49 -14.79
C LYS A 531 -1.02 18.61 -15.78
N THR A 532 -1.21 17.29 -15.73
CA THR A 532 -0.35 16.31 -16.41
C THR A 532 -1.10 15.44 -17.42
N ASP A 533 -2.42 15.65 -17.61
CA ASP A 533 -3.25 14.82 -18.48
C ASP A 533 -3.09 15.12 -19.99
N ASN A 534 -2.42 16.22 -20.33
CA ASN A 534 -2.22 16.68 -21.71
C ASN A 534 -3.53 16.94 -22.50
N VAL A 535 -4.69 17.01 -21.83
CA VAL A 535 -5.99 17.23 -22.46
C VAL A 535 -6.24 18.72 -22.70
N SER A 536 -5.76 19.56 -21.79
CA SER A 536 -6.00 21.02 -21.83
C SER A 536 -5.03 21.80 -22.73
N GLY A 537 -4.11 21.13 -23.42
CA GLY A 537 -3.03 21.72 -24.21
C GLY A 537 -3.07 21.37 -25.71
N GLY A 538 -4.19 20.76 -26.19
CA GLY A 538 -4.42 20.45 -27.60
C GLY A 538 -5.18 21.57 -28.32
#